data_f431bdc4d7507b5751b3f56cac8046bc
#
_entry.id   f431bdc4d7507b5751b3f56cac8046bc
#
_cell.length_a   1.000
_cell.length_b   1.000
_cell.length_c   1.000
_cell.angle_alpha   90.00
_cell.angle_beta   90.00
_cell.angle_gamma   90.00
#
_symmetry.space_group_name_H-M   'P 1'
#
loop_
_entity.id
_entity.type
_entity.pdbx_description
1 polymer ?
#
loop_
_entity_poly.entity_id
_entity_poly.type
_entity_poly.pdbx_seq_one_letter_code
_entity_poly.pdbx_strand_id
1 'polypeptide(L)'
;MRKMNRDISEARPDITHQCLLTLLDSPVNKAGKLQIYIHTAKGVLIEVSPTVRIPRTFKRFAGLMVQLLHRLSIRSTNSEEKLLKVIKNPITDHLPPDCRKVTLSFDAPIVRVNDYVKTLGPKESICVFVGAMAKGRDDFADAFKDDTISISNFSLSASVACSKFCHAAEDAWNIV
;
A
#
# COMPACT_ATOMS: atom_id res chain seq x y z
N MET A 1 -19.71 0.95 10.62
CA MET A 1 -19.95 0.26 9.34
C MET A 1 -21.39 -0.18 9.17
N ARG A 2 -21.99 -0.75 10.20
CA ARG A 2 -23.41 -1.14 10.18
C ARG A 2 -24.36 0.01 9.81
N LYS A 3 -24.09 1.20 10.31
CA LYS A 3 -24.89 2.40 10.04
C LYS A 3 -24.85 2.88 8.59
N MET A 4 -24.00 2.29 7.77
CA MET A 4 -23.79 2.69 6.38
C MET A 4 -24.23 1.62 5.39
N ASN A 5 -25.02 0.65 5.82
CA ASN A 5 -25.51 -0.45 5.00
C ASN A 5 -24.41 -1.21 4.25
N ARG A 6 -23.22 -1.30 4.84
CA ARG A 6 -22.12 -2.07 4.26
C ARG A 6 -22.02 -3.42 4.93
N ASP A 7 -21.78 -4.42 4.11
CA ASP A 7 -21.41 -5.73 4.61
C ASP A 7 -20.05 -5.64 5.29
N ILE A 8 -19.98 -5.99 6.57
CA ILE A 8 -18.74 -5.98 7.35
C ILE A 8 -17.68 -6.88 6.72
N SER A 9 -18.11 -7.95 6.02
CA SER A 9 -17.19 -8.88 5.36
C SER A 9 -16.41 -8.24 4.19
N GLU A 10 -16.88 -7.12 3.64
CA GLU A 10 -16.18 -6.40 2.57
C GLU A 10 -15.03 -5.54 3.09
N ALA A 11 -15.07 -5.16 4.35
CA ALA A 11 -13.99 -4.38 4.97
C ALA A 11 -12.99 -5.33 5.63
N ARG A 12 -11.78 -5.36 5.08
CA ARG A 12 -10.73 -6.27 5.54
C ARG A 12 -9.50 -5.50 6.04
N PRO A 13 -9.60 -4.82 7.18
CA PRO A 13 -8.44 -4.15 7.78
C PRO A 13 -7.35 -5.13 8.22
N ASP A 14 -7.69 -6.40 8.43
CA ASP A 14 -6.71 -7.46 8.70
C ASP A 14 -5.77 -7.70 7.51
N ILE A 15 -6.27 -7.60 6.28
CA ILE A 15 -5.44 -7.68 5.08
C ILE A 15 -4.47 -6.49 5.02
N THR A 16 -4.97 -5.28 5.27
CA THR A 16 -4.13 -4.08 5.34
C THR A 16 -3.06 -4.22 6.41
N HIS A 17 -3.40 -4.76 7.57
CA HIS A 17 -2.45 -4.99 8.66
C HIS A 17 -1.31 -5.91 8.22
N GLN A 18 -1.63 -7.02 7.57
CA GLN A 18 -0.61 -7.95 7.06
C GLN A 18 0.28 -7.29 6.01
N CYS A 19 -0.29 -6.51 5.10
CA CYS A 19 0.48 -5.78 4.10
C CYS A 19 1.45 -4.79 4.76
N LEU A 20 1.00 -4.04 5.76
CA LEU A 20 1.84 -3.08 6.47
C LEU A 20 2.99 -3.77 7.19
N LEU A 21 2.73 -4.89 7.86
CA LEU A 21 3.79 -5.66 8.54
C LEU A 21 4.86 -6.12 7.54
N THR A 22 4.45 -6.60 6.38
CA THR A 22 5.37 -7.04 5.32
C THR A 22 6.17 -5.87 4.75
N LEU A 23 5.49 -4.78 4.39
CA LEU A 23 6.13 -3.63 3.73
C LEU A 23 7.10 -2.91 4.65
N LEU A 24 6.70 -2.67 5.90
CA LEU A 24 7.54 -1.93 6.85
C LEU A 24 8.78 -2.70 7.28
N ASP A 25 8.73 -4.02 7.23
CA ASP A 25 9.87 -4.87 7.58
C ASP A 25 10.81 -5.14 6.39
N SER A 26 10.48 -4.67 5.21
CA SER A 26 11.27 -4.92 4.00
C SER A 26 12.57 -4.11 3.98
N PRO A 27 13.66 -4.66 3.40
CA PRO A 27 14.89 -3.90 3.21
C PRO A 27 14.70 -2.62 2.38
N VAL A 28 13.81 -2.63 1.38
CA VAL A 28 13.55 -1.43 0.57
C VAL A 28 12.98 -0.30 1.41
N ASN A 29 12.13 -0.61 2.40
CA ASN A 29 11.64 0.41 3.33
C ASN A 29 12.75 0.91 4.26
N LYS A 30 13.56 0.01 4.78
CA LYS A 30 14.67 0.34 5.68
C LYS A 30 15.75 1.18 4.99
N ALA A 31 15.87 1.02 3.68
CA ALA A 31 16.76 1.83 2.86
C ALA A 31 16.18 3.22 2.52
N GLY A 32 14.97 3.52 2.96
CA GLY A 32 14.32 4.81 2.71
C GLY A 32 13.79 4.98 1.28
N LYS A 33 13.52 3.89 0.58
CA LYS A 33 13.09 3.90 -0.83
C LYS A 33 11.62 3.54 -1.02
N LEU A 34 10.85 3.38 0.07
CA LEU A 34 9.45 3.03 0.03
C LEU A 34 8.60 4.09 0.72
N GLN A 35 7.50 4.48 0.10
CA GLN A 35 6.45 5.29 0.73
C GLN A 35 5.15 4.54 0.66
N ILE A 36 4.44 4.45 1.77
CA ILE A 36 3.19 3.70 1.89
C ILE A 36 2.03 4.65 2.12
N TYR A 37 0.96 4.44 1.38
CA TYR A 37 -0.32 5.12 1.58
C TYR A 37 -1.42 4.08 1.72
N ILE A 38 -2.44 4.40 2.53
CA ILE A 38 -3.65 3.59 2.66
C ILE A 38 -4.82 4.41 2.15
N HIS A 39 -5.58 3.85 1.21
CA HIS A 39 -6.83 4.44 0.73
C HIS A 39 -7.99 3.61 1.27
N THR A 40 -8.80 4.19 2.13
CA THR A 40 -9.92 3.48 2.72
C THR A 40 -11.12 3.42 1.76
N ALA A 41 -12.01 2.48 2.01
CA ALA A 41 -13.25 2.36 1.24
C ALA A 41 -14.14 3.60 1.32
N LYS A 42 -13.96 4.43 2.34
CA LYS A 42 -14.69 5.69 2.51
C LYS A 42 -13.99 6.89 1.86
N GLY A 43 -12.90 6.67 1.16
CA GLY A 43 -12.16 7.72 0.48
C GLY A 43 -11.17 8.47 1.34
N VAL A 44 -10.86 7.99 2.54
CA VAL A 44 -9.84 8.62 3.40
C VAL A 44 -8.46 8.14 2.96
N LEU A 45 -7.54 9.08 2.78
CA LEU A 45 -6.16 8.78 2.40
C LEU A 45 -5.24 8.98 3.60
N ILE A 46 -4.42 7.97 3.89
CA ILE A 46 -3.52 7.94 5.05
C ILE A 46 -2.09 7.80 4.58
N GLU A 47 -1.22 8.69 5.02
CA GLU A 47 0.22 8.57 4.80
C GLU A 47 0.86 7.84 5.97
N VAL A 48 1.69 6.84 5.67
CA VAL A 48 2.37 6.00 6.66
C VAL A 48 3.85 6.37 6.66
N SER A 49 4.38 6.80 7.81
CA SER A 49 5.81 7.08 7.95
C SER A 49 6.62 5.78 7.82
N PRO A 50 7.77 5.81 7.11
CA PRO A 50 8.64 4.63 7.02
C PRO A 50 9.18 4.14 8.38
N THR A 51 9.16 4.99 9.40
CA THR A 51 9.70 4.68 10.72
C THR A 51 8.65 4.16 11.70
N VAL A 52 7.37 4.13 11.30
CA VAL A 52 6.30 3.67 12.18
C VAL A 52 6.47 2.18 12.52
N ARG A 53 6.20 1.85 13.77
CA ARG A 53 6.13 0.45 14.21
C ARG A 53 4.67 0.08 14.40
N ILE A 54 4.16 -0.71 13.49
CA ILE A 54 2.78 -1.17 13.52
C ILE A 54 2.64 -2.28 14.58
N PRO A 55 1.59 -2.23 15.42
CA PRO A 55 1.36 -3.32 16.39
C PRO A 55 1.26 -4.67 15.69
N ARG A 56 1.85 -5.69 16.30
CA ARG A 56 1.89 -7.04 15.72
C ARG A 56 0.54 -7.75 15.81
N THR A 57 -0.29 -7.39 16.80
CA THR A 57 -1.61 -7.97 16.93
C THR A 57 -2.64 -7.12 16.19
N PHE A 58 -3.57 -7.78 15.54
CA PHE A 58 -4.63 -7.09 14.81
C PHE A 58 -5.51 -6.23 15.74
N LYS A 59 -5.79 -6.70 16.94
CA LYS A 59 -6.60 -5.96 17.91
C LYS A 59 -6.00 -4.59 18.23
N ARG A 60 -4.70 -4.54 18.49
CA ARG A 60 -3.99 -3.29 18.76
C ARG A 60 -3.92 -2.39 17.53
N PHE A 61 -3.71 -2.99 16.37
CA PHE A 61 -3.72 -2.26 15.12
C PHE A 61 -5.08 -1.61 14.85
N ALA A 62 -6.17 -2.36 15.05
CA ALA A 62 -7.52 -1.82 14.87
C ALA A 62 -7.79 -0.65 15.79
N GLY A 63 -7.36 -0.73 17.05
CA GLY A 63 -7.47 0.38 18.01
C GLY A 63 -6.68 1.61 17.56
N LEU A 64 -5.47 1.41 17.03
CA LEU A 64 -4.65 2.48 16.49
C LEU A 64 -5.33 3.17 15.31
N MET A 65 -5.96 2.41 14.41
CA MET A 65 -6.66 2.97 13.26
C MET A 65 -7.89 3.78 13.67
N VAL A 66 -8.65 3.32 14.67
CA VAL A 66 -9.76 4.08 15.23
C VAL A 66 -9.26 5.41 15.80
N GLN A 67 -8.16 5.38 16.54
CA GLN A 67 -7.56 6.60 17.11
C GLN A 67 -7.10 7.55 16.01
N LEU A 68 -6.50 7.02 14.93
CA LEU A 68 -6.06 7.83 13.79
C LEU A 68 -7.24 8.56 13.14
N LEU A 69 -8.36 7.87 12.92
CA LEU A 69 -9.52 8.46 12.27
C LEU A 69 -10.19 9.53 13.15
N HIS A 70 -10.06 9.44 14.46
CA HIS A 70 -10.54 10.48 15.38
C HIS A 70 -9.62 11.69 15.45
N ARG A 71 -8.32 11.46 15.54
CA ARG A 71 -7.32 12.53 15.76
C ARG A 71 -6.67 13.03 14.48
N LEU A 72 -6.87 12.36 13.36
CA LEU A 72 -6.31 12.64 12.04
C LEU A 72 -4.80 12.52 11.96
N SER A 73 -4.12 12.23 13.06
CA SER A 73 -2.69 11.91 13.08
C SER A 73 -2.31 11.14 14.33
N ILE A 74 -1.27 10.33 14.22
CA ILE A 74 -0.61 9.64 15.33
C ILE A 74 0.84 10.09 15.34
N ARG A 75 1.31 10.57 16.48
CA ARG A 75 2.68 11.07 16.66
C ARG A 75 3.53 10.08 17.45
N SER A 76 4.83 10.18 17.24
CA SER A 76 5.79 9.47 18.07
C SER A 76 5.75 9.99 19.52
N THR A 77 5.99 9.10 20.49
CA THR A 77 6.08 9.49 21.91
C THR A 77 7.33 10.30 22.23
N ASN A 78 8.37 10.17 21.41
CA ASN A 78 9.69 10.76 21.68
C ASN A 78 10.03 11.95 20.75
N SER A 79 9.15 12.28 19.81
CA SER A 79 9.37 13.38 18.88
C SER A 79 8.03 13.90 18.36
N GLU A 80 8.06 15.02 17.65
CA GLU A 80 6.86 15.58 17.02
C GLU A 80 6.57 14.92 15.67
N GLU A 81 7.33 13.92 15.26
CA GLU A 81 7.13 13.22 13.99
C GLU A 81 5.76 12.55 13.96
N LYS A 82 5.01 12.80 12.91
CA LYS A 82 3.73 12.14 12.67
C LYS A 82 3.99 10.79 12.00
N LEU A 83 3.68 9.71 12.71
CA LEU A 83 3.87 8.34 12.23
C LEU A 83 2.76 7.91 11.27
N LEU A 84 1.53 8.36 11.51
CA LEU A 84 0.38 8.15 10.65
C LEU A 84 -0.37 9.46 10.56
N LYS A 85 -0.79 9.86 9.36
CA LYS A 85 -1.61 11.07 9.21
C LYS A 85 -2.59 10.94 8.07
N VAL A 86 -3.77 11.49 8.26
CA VAL A 86 -4.76 11.66 7.19
C VAL A 86 -4.33 12.84 6.32
N ILE A 87 -4.29 12.63 5.01
CA ILE A 87 -3.89 13.64 4.04
C ILE A 87 -5.01 13.85 3.02
N LYS A 88 -4.88 14.92 2.22
CA LYS A 88 -5.90 15.27 1.23
C LYS A 88 -5.81 14.39 -0.01
N ASN A 89 -6.97 14.03 -0.57
CA ASN A 89 -7.08 13.42 -1.89
C ASN A 89 -6.80 14.46 -2.98
N PRO A 90 -6.44 14.04 -4.21
CA PRO A 90 -6.16 12.67 -4.62
C PRO A 90 -4.72 12.24 -4.30
N ILE A 91 -4.49 10.93 -4.34
CA ILE A 91 -3.15 10.36 -4.13
C ILE A 91 -2.13 10.92 -5.13
N THR A 92 -2.57 11.22 -6.34
CA THR A 92 -1.70 11.73 -7.40
C THR A 92 -1.01 13.04 -7.04
N ASP A 93 -1.58 13.84 -6.14
CA ASP A 93 -0.94 15.08 -5.66
C ASP A 93 0.29 14.80 -4.78
N HIS A 94 0.41 13.60 -4.25
CA HIS A 94 1.49 13.20 -3.33
C HIS A 94 2.54 12.33 -3.98
N LEU A 95 2.31 11.87 -5.21
CA LEU A 95 3.26 11.01 -5.91
C LEU A 95 4.38 11.85 -6.53
N PRO A 96 5.62 11.28 -6.62
CA PRO A 96 6.71 11.99 -7.26
C PRO A 96 6.44 12.18 -8.77
N PRO A 97 7.11 13.15 -9.42
CA PRO A 97 7.07 13.23 -10.89
C PRO A 97 7.66 11.97 -11.50
N ASP A 98 7.29 11.67 -12.74
CA ASP A 98 7.74 10.46 -13.45
C ASP A 98 7.46 9.17 -12.67
N CYS A 99 6.24 9.08 -12.10
CA CYS A 99 5.81 7.91 -11.37
C CYS A 99 4.88 7.05 -12.23
N ARG A 100 5.28 5.80 -12.48
CA ARG A 100 4.43 4.84 -13.18
C ARG A 100 3.41 4.27 -12.21
N LYS A 101 2.12 4.45 -12.51
CA LYS A 101 1.00 4.00 -11.67
C LYS A 101 0.45 2.69 -12.22
N VAL A 102 0.56 1.62 -11.44
CA VAL A 102 0.26 0.25 -11.86
C VAL A 102 -0.81 -0.37 -10.97
N THR A 103 -1.84 -0.91 -11.58
CA THR A 103 -2.84 -1.71 -10.88
C THR A 103 -2.61 -3.19 -11.15
N LEU A 104 -3.07 -4.04 -10.25
CA LEU A 104 -2.96 -5.48 -10.36
C LEU A 104 -4.33 -6.08 -10.68
N SER A 105 -4.38 -6.97 -11.66
CA SER A 105 -5.59 -7.70 -12.01
C SER A 105 -5.21 -9.11 -12.46
N PHE A 106 -5.95 -10.10 -11.95
CA PHE A 106 -5.73 -11.50 -12.34
C PHE A 106 -5.93 -11.70 -13.85
N ASP A 107 -6.81 -10.92 -14.47
CA ASP A 107 -7.18 -11.05 -15.89
C ASP A 107 -6.26 -10.28 -16.84
N ALA A 108 -5.32 -9.51 -16.31
CA ALA A 108 -4.38 -8.74 -17.13
C ALA A 108 -3.25 -9.63 -17.66
N PRO A 109 -2.47 -9.14 -18.66
CA PRO A 109 -1.30 -9.87 -19.13
C PRO A 109 -0.31 -10.16 -18.00
N ILE A 110 0.19 -11.39 -17.97
CA ILE A 110 1.10 -11.83 -16.91
C ILE A 110 2.51 -11.34 -17.23
N VAL A 111 3.16 -10.76 -16.22
CA VAL A 111 4.55 -10.33 -16.29
C VAL A 111 5.32 -10.88 -15.09
N ARG A 112 6.62 -11.05 -15.24
CA ARG A 112 7.50 -11.33 -14.12
C ARG A 112 7.83 -10.01 -13.43
N VAL A 113 7.57 -9.94 -12.11
CA VAL A 113 7.73 -8.68 -11.36
C VAL A 113 9.16 -8.14 -11.50
N ASN A 114 10.16 -9.01 -11.39
CA ASN A 114 11.56 -8.61 -11.53
C ASN A 114 11.84 -7.96 -12.89
N ASP A 115 11.33 -8.54 -13.96
CA ASP A 115 11.52 -7.99 -15.30
C ASP A 115 10.75 -6.68 -15.47
N TYR A 116 9.55 -6.60 -14.92
CA TYR A 116 8.72 -5.41 -15.02
C TYR A 116 9.37 -4.21 -14.33
N VAL A 117 9.90 -4.40 -13.12
CA VAL A 117 10.55 -3.33 -12.36
C VAL A 117 11.80 -2.83 -13.11
N LYS A 118 12.50 -3.71 -13.80
CA LYS A 118 13.67 -3.34 -14.61
C LYS A 118 13.33 -2.50 -15.84
N THR A 119 12.07 -2.42 -16.25
CA THR A 119 11.65 -1.54 -17.36
C THR A 119 11.55 -0.08 -16.94
N LEU A 120 11.63 0.22 -15.64
CA LEU A 120 11.61 1.59 -15.15
C LEU A 120 12.86 2.35 -15.60
N GLY A 121 12.67 3.61 -16.01
CA GLY A 121 13.80 4.48 -16.33
C GLY A 121 14.63 4.85 -15.10
N PRO A 122 15.84 5.41 -15.27
CA PRO A 122 16.74 5.69 -14.14
C PRO A 122 16.17 6.63 -13.08
N LYS A 123 15.24 7.52 -13.47
CA LYS A 123 14.58 8.48 -12.57
C LYS A 123 13.10 8.21 -12.40
N GLU A 124 12.60 7.12 -12.95
CA GLU A 124 11.20 6.75 -12.87
C GLU A 124 10.91 6.02 -11.57
N SER A 125 9.87 6.45 -10.86
CA SER A 125 9.33 5.77 -9.68
C SER A 125 8.17 4.86 -10.10
N ILE A 126 7.79 3.95 -9.21
CA ILE A 126 6.63 3.09 -9.42
C ILE A 126 5.69 3.20 -8.23
N CYS A 127 4.39 3.36 -8.52
CA CYS A 127 3.34 3.30 -7.53
C CYS A 127 2.44 2.11 -7.85
N VAL A 128 2.36 1.15 -6.92
CA VAL A 128 1.58 -0.07 -7.10
C VAL A 128 0.34 0.01 -6.23
N PHE A 129 -0.82 -0.17 -6.84
CA PHE A 129 -2.10 -0.19 -6.13
C PHE A 129 -2.46 -1.64 -5.83
N VAL A 130 -2.49 -1.99 -4.55
CA VAL A 130 -2.78 -3.33 -4.08
C VAL A 130 -4.14 -3.32 -3.37
N GLY A 131 -5.08 -4.13 -3.85
CA GLY A 131 -6.40 -4.23 -3.24
C GLY A 131 -6.34 -5.06 -1.97
N ALA A 132 -6.77 -4.48 -0.86
CA ALA A 132 -6.87 -5.14 0.44
C ALA A 132 -8.34 -5.40 0.78
N MET A 133 -9.05 -6.09 -0.11
CA MET A 133 -10.47 -6.38 -0.01
C MET A 133 -10.72 -7.88 -0.11
N ALA A 134 -11.71 -8.37 0.62
CA ALA A 134 -12.09 -9.77 0.58
C ALA A 134 -12.79 -10.14 -0.73
N LYS A 135 -13.56 -9.21 -1.26
CA LYS A 135 -14.39 -9.40 -2.46
C LYS A 135 -14.44 -8.11 -3.26
N GLY A 136 -14.76 -8.27 -4.52
CA GLY A 136 -14.99 -7.14 -5.41
C GLY A 136 -13.72 -6.65 -6.08
N ARG A 137 -13.92 -5.72 -6.97
CA ARG A 137 -12.86 -5.11 -7.76
C ARG A 137 -12.47 -3.78 -7.13
N ASP A 138 -11.17 -3.57 -6.98
CA ASP A 138 -10.66 -2.28 -6.60
C ASP A 138 -10.47 -1.44 -7.86
N ASP A 139 -11.43 -0.55 -8.13
CA ASP A 139 -11.43 0.33 -9.30
C ASP A 139 -11.00 1.76 -8.98
N PHE A 140 -10.57 2.00 -7.75
CA PHE A 140 -10.16 3.30 -7.26
C PHE A 140 -9.12 3.99 -8.18
N ALA A 141 -8.18 3.23 -8.71
CA ALA A 141 -7.09 3.76 -9.52
C ALA A 141 -7.40 3.78 -11.03
N ASP A 142 -8.57 3.34 -11.46
CA ASP A 142 -8.89 3.20 -12.90
C ASP A 142 -8.81 4.52 -13.65
N ALA A 143 -9.07 5.65 -12.98
CA ALA A 143 -9.05 6.97 -13.61
C ALA A 143 -7.65 7.51 -13.92
N PHE A 144 -6.59 7.01 -13.25
CA PHE A 144 -5.24 7.58 -13.37
C PHE A 144 -4.12 6.55 -13.47
N LYS A 145 -4.45 5.27 -13.60
CA LYS A 145 -3.43 4.23 -13.78
C LYS A 145 -2.77 4.33 -15.15
N ASP A 146 -1.50 4.00 -15.20
CA ASP A 146 -0.73 3.92 -16.44
C ASP A 146 -0.75 2.52 -17.03
N ASP A 147 -0.85 1.48 -16.17
CA ASP A 147 -0.78 0.10 -16.60
C ASP A 147 -1.59 -0.81 -15.67
N THR A 148 -1.98 -1.96 -16.18
CA THR A 148 -2.61 -3.03 -15.41
C THR A 148 -1.92 -4.34 -15.76
N ILE A 149 -1.38 -5.02 -14.74
CA ILE A 149 -0.61 -6.25 -14.93
C ILE A 149 -1.11 -7.36 -14.02
N SER A 150 -0.82 -8.60 -14.40
CA SER A 150 -0.91 -9.75 -13.52
C SER A 150 0.50 -10.24 -13.20
N ILE A 151 0.75 -10.61 -11.96
CA ILE A 151 2.09 -11.01 -11.51
C ILE A 151 2.19 -12.50 -11.22
N SER A 152 1.11 -13.26 -11.44
CA SER A 152 1.11 -14.71 -11.20
C SER A 152 -0.03 -15.38 -11.95
N ASN A 153 0.16 -16.66 -12.28
CA ASN A 153 -0.90 -17.54 -12.75
C ASN A 153 -1.83 -17.96 -11.61
N PHE A 154 -1.46 -17.68 -10.37
CA PHE A 154 -2.22 -18.08 -9.18
C PHE A 154 -2.77 -16.84 -8.48
N SER A 155 -3.88 -17.01 -7.78
CA SER A 155 -4.42 -15.95 -6.94
C SER A 155 -3.53 -15.78 -5.71
N LEU A 156 -2.98 -14.58 -5.52
CA LEU A 156 -2.08 -14.28 -4.42
C LEU A 156 -2.79 -13.42 -3.37
N SER A 157 -2.41 -13.60 -2.11
CA SER A 157 -2.80 -12.66 -1.06
C SER A 157 -2.14 -11.30 -1.31
N ALA A 158 -2.78 -10.24 -0.81
CA ALA A 158 -2.25 -8.89 -0.96
C ALA A 158 -0.84 -8.75 -0.36
N SER A 159 -0.58 -9.37 0.80
CA SER A 159 0.74 -9.30 1.44
C SER A 159 1.82 -9.99 0.62
N VAL A 160 1.50 -11.10 -0.04
CA VAL A 160 2.44 -11.79 -0.94
C VAL A 160 2.74 -10.92 -2.16
N ALA A 161 1.72 -10.28 -2.74
CA ALA A 161 1.93 -9.35 -3.85
C ALA A 161 2.85 -8.19 -3.44
N CYS A 162 2.63 -7.60 -2.26
CA CYS A 162 3.52 -6.57 -1.70
C CYS A 162 4.96 -7.06 -1.57
N SER A 163 5.13 -8.26 -1.04
CA SER A 163 6.46 -8.88 -0.88
C SER A 163 7.18 -9.05 -2.22
N LYS A 164 6.48 -9.49 -3.25
CA LYS A 164 7.06 -9.68 -4.58
C LYS A 164 7.60 -8.35 -5.16
N PHE A 165 6.86 -7.27 -5.02
CA PHE A 165 7.33 -5.96 -5.48
C PHE A 165 8.50 -5.44 -4.66
N CYS A 166 8.48 -5.65 -3.35
CA CYS A 166 9.62 -5.29 -2.50
C CYS A 166 10.89 -6.02 -2.93
N HIS A 167 10.81 -7.34 -3.10
CA HIS A 167 11.96 -8.14 -3.53
C HIS A 167 12.46 -7.72 -4.91
N ALA A 168 11.55 -7.47 -5.85
CA ALA A 168 11.93 -7.05 -7.20
C ALA A 168 12.63 -5.68 -7.19
N ALA A 169 12.14 -4.74 -6.40
CA ALA A 169 12.75 -3.42 -6.28
C ALA A 169 14.13 -3.50 -5.61
N GLU A 170 14.25 -4.31 -4.55
CA GLU A 170 15.53 -4.54 -3.88
C GLU A 170 16.57 -5.10 -4.84
N ASP A 171 16.17 -6.07 -5.64
CA ASP A 171 17.04 -6.70 -6.62
C ASP A 171 17.45 -5.70 -7.72
N ALA A 172 16.50 -4.95 -8.26
CA ALA A 172 16.75 -3.97 -9.31
C ALA A 172 17.61 -2.78 -8.86
N TRP A 173 17.50 -2.39 -7.59
CA TRP A 173 18.16 -1.21 -7.02
C TRP A 173 19.35 -1.55 -6.13
N ASN A 174 19.78 -2.81 -6.13
CA ASN A 174 20.92 -3.30 -5.34
C ASN A 174 20.80 -3.00 -3.84
N ILE A 175 19.60 -3.17 -3.31
CA ILE A 175 19.35 -3.06 -1.86
C ILE A 175 19.55 -4.45 -1.25
N VAL A 176 20.43 -4.53 -0.27
CA VAL A 176 20.77 -5.79 0.39
C VAL A 176 20.28 -5.81 1.84
#